data_c9eb448f1371efb03e49b7bcba2e65f9
#
_entry.id   c9eb448f1371efb03e49b7bcba2e65f9
#
_cell.length_a   1.000
_cell.length_b   1.000
_cell.length_c   1.000
_cell.angle_alpha   90.00
_cell.angle_beta   90.00
_cell.angle_gamma   90.00
#
_symmetry.space_group_name_H-M   'P 1'
#
loop_
_entity.id
_entity.type
_entity.pdbx_description
1 polymer ?
#
loop_
_entity_poly.entity_id
_entity_poly.type
_entity_poly.pdbx_seq_one_letter_code
_entity_poly.pdbx_strand_id
1 'polypeptide(L)'
;LRLNPLKLRAESGRTDDSTVIEGKIQQTFHLQPVPWAENGYYYTKEDQPGKHPWHEAGLYYIQEPSAMAPVTLLSPRPGERILDLCAAPGGKSTQIASAMEGEGLLVTNEIHPARAKILSENVERMGIRNACVLNETPEHLADIFEEYFDRILVDAPCSGEGMFRKNEVACEEWSPENVQLCADRQDGILECAARMLVPGGRLVYSTCTFAPAENEGSISRFLAKHEEFEIVPIDKK
;
A
#
# COMPACT_ATOMS: atom_id res chain seq x y z
N LEU A 1 -5.75 10.00 -8.18
CA LEU A 1 -6.10 8.62 -8.58
C LEU A 1 -4.89 7.91 -9.19
N ARG A 2 -4.96 6.59 -9.28
CA ARG A 2 -3.94 5.76 -9.90
C ARG A 2 -4.62 4.81 -10.91
N LEU A 3 -4.18 4.86 -12.16
CA LEU A 3 -4.68 3.97 -13.23
C LEU A 3 -4.34 2.51 -12.95
N ASN A 4 -5.16 1.60 -13.48
CA ASN A 4 -4.98 0.16 -13.34
C ASN A 4 -4.47 -0.48 -14.63
N PRO A 5 -3.16 -0.62 -14.80
CA PRO A 5 -2.59 -1.20 -16.04
C PRO A 5 -3.00 -2.66 -16.25
N LEU A 6 -3.33 -3.42 -15.19
CA LEU A 6 -3.77 -4.80 -15.33
C LEU A 6 -5.06 -4.94 -16.14
N LYS A 7 -6.01 -4.00 -15.98
CA LYS A 7 -7.24 -3.97 -16.77
C LYS A 7 -7.09 -3.23 -18.08
N LEU A 8 -6.35 -2.12 -18.08
CA LEU A 8 -6.14 -1.33 -19.30
C LEU A 8 -5.37 -2.11 -20.38
N ARG A 9 -4.42 -2.97 -19.98
CA ARG A 9 -3.66 -3.84 -20.90
C ARG A 9 -4.40 -5.13 -21.26
N ALA A 10 -5.19 -5.72 -20.34
CA ALA A 10 -5.82 -7.03 -20.53
C ALA A 10 -6.99 -7.01 -21.53
N GLU A 11 -7.70 -5.89 -21.66
CA GLU A 11 -8.80 -5.75 -22.63
C GLU A 11 -8.28 -5.51 -24.05
N SER A 12 -7.02 -5.19 -24.20
CA SER A 12 -6.37 -4.94 -25.48
C SER A 12 -5.57 -6.16 -25.94
N GLY A 13 -6.24 -7.13 -26.51
CA GLY A 13 -5.59 -8.01 -27.53
C GLY A 13 -5.08 -7.17 -28.72
N ARG A 14 -5.20 -5.83 -28.64
CA ARG A 14 -4.75 -4.80 -29.57
C ARG A 14 -4.15 -3.66 -28.77
N THR A 15 -2.89 -3.38 -28.97
CA THR A 15 -2.11 -2.30 -28.34
C THR A 15 -2.71 -0.90 -28.51
N ASP A 16 -3.58 -0.68 -29.52
CA ASP A 16 -4.20 0.61 -29.80
C ASP A 16 -5.38 0.96 -28.85
N ASP A 17 -6.14 -0.02 -28.37
CA ASP A 17 -7.34 0.25 -27.56
C ASP A 17 -7.02 0.67 -26.12
N SER A 18 -5.93 0.17 -25.52
CA SER A 18 -5.54 0.52 -24.15
C SER A 18 -5.12 1.99 -24.02
N THR A 19 -4.34 2.47 -24.95
CA THR A 19 -3.90 3.88 -25.01
C THR A 19 -5.07 4.83 -25.24
N VAL A 20 -6.09 4.40 -25.99
CA VAL A 20 -7.31 5.18 -26.23
C VAL A 20 -8.15 5.32 -24.95
N ILE A 21 -8.34 4.24 -24.19
CA ILE A 21 -9.12 4.29 -22.92
C ILE A 21 -8.37 5.12 -21.87
N GLU A 22 -7.07 4.92 -21.73
CA GLU A 22 -6.22 5.70 -20.82
C GLU A 22 -6.27 7.19 -21.17
N GLY A 23 -6.11 7.55 -22.42
CA GLY A 23 -6.21 8.94 -22.90
C GLY A 23 -7.58 9.55 -22.63
N LYS A 24 -8.67 8.79 -22.77
CA LYS A 24 -10.03 9.24 -22.43
C LYS A 24 -10.16 9.51 -20.93
N ILE A 25 -9.64 8.65 -20.07
CA ILE A 25 -9.68 8.83 -18.61
C ILE A 25 -8.90 10.10 -18.24
N GLN A 26 -7.70 10.28 -18.79
CA GLN A 26 -6.86 11.44 -18.54
C GLN A 26 -7.54 12.75 -18.96
N GLN A 27 -8.18 12.77 -20.12
CA GLN A 27 -8.91 13.94 -20.61
C GLN A 27 -10.18 14.23 -19.80
N THR A 28 -10.95 13.19 -19.46
CA THR A 28 -12.22 13.31 -18.72
C THR A 28 -12.02 13.92 -17.32
N PHE A 29 -10.92 13.55 -16.65
CA PHE A 29 -10.62 14.00 -15.29
C PHE A 29 -9.47 15.01 -15.23
N HIS A 30 -9.08 15.62 -16.32
CA HIS A 30 -8.03 16.66 -16.39
C HIS A 30 -6.75 16.27 -15.64
N LEU A 31 -6.33 14.99 -15.77
CA LEU A 31 -5.30 14.39 -14.94
C LEU A 31 -3.92 15.02 -15.14
N GLN A 32 -3.22 15.25 -14.03
CA GLN A 32 -1.83 15.71 -14.00
C GLN A 32 -0.94 14.64 -13.36
N PRO A 33 0.22 14.27 -13.94
CA PRO A 33 1.05 13.20 -13.39
C PRO A 33 1.57 13.50 -11.99
N VAL A 34 1.62 12.45 -11.14
CA VAL A 34 2.34 12.46 -9.86
C VAL A 34 3.79 12.07 -10.12
N PRO A 35 4.79 12.94 -9.83
CA PRO A 35 6.17 12.73 -10.27
C PRO A 35 6.84 11.47 -9.74
N TRP A 36 6.41 10.99 -8.55
CA TRP A 36 7.02 9.82 -7.87
C TRP A 36 6.21 8.54 -8.01
N ALA A 37 5.09 8.54 -8.74
CA ALA A 37 4.24 7.36 -8.84
C ALA A 37 3.87 7.10 -10.30
N GLU A 38 4.38 6.02 -10.86
CA GLU A 38 3.94 5.51 -12.16
C GLU A 38 2.43 5.27 -12.15
N ASN A 39 1.74 5.68 -13.21
CA ASN A 39 0.28 5.63 -13.32
C ASN A 39 -0.50 6.41 -12.25
N GLY A 40 0.19 7.23 -11.45
CA GLY A 40 -0.40 8.13 -10.44
C GLY A 40 -0.71 9.51 -11.03
N TYR A 41 -1.89 10.06 -10.68
CA TYR A 41 -2.34 11.35 -11.19
C TYR A 41 -3.06 12.17 -10.13
N TYR A 42 -2.84 13.48 -10.15
CA TYR A 42 -3.69 14.46 -9.49
C TYR A 42 -4.99 14.64 -10.28
N TYR A 43 -6.06 14.98 -9.61
CA TYR A 43 -7.37 15.37 -10.17
C TYR A 43 -8.00 16.43 -9.28
N THR A 44 -9.01 17.14 -9.79
CA THR A 44 -9.71 18.19 -9.03
C THR A 44 -10.97 17.64 -8.36
N LYS A 45 -11.53 18.37 -7.39
CA LYS A 45 -12.78 17.98 -6.71
C LYS A 45 -13.99 17.96 -7.67
N GLU A 46 -13.94 18.77 -8.69
CA GLU A 46 -14.98 18.92 -9.73
C GLU A 46 -15.07 17.66 -10.60
N ASP A 47 -13.97 16.95 -10.81
CA ASP A 47 -13.91 15.74 -11.63
C ASP A 47 -14.71 14.55 -11.07
N GLN A 48 -14.87 14.47 -9.75
CA GLN A 48 -15.63 13.43 -9.03
C GLN A 48 -15.44 11.99 -9.55
N PRO A 49 -14.22 11.49 -9.72
CA PRO A 49 -13.95 10.19 -10.36
C PRO A 49 -14.60 9.02 -9.61
N GLY A 50 -14.91 9.14 -8.31
CA GLY A 50 -15.59 8.12 -7.52
C GLY A 50 -17.03 7.84 -7.93
N LYS A 51 -17.66 8.73 -8.71
CA LYS A 51 -19.03 8.57 -9.20
C LYS A 51 -19.10 8.04 -10.63
N HIS A 52 -17.96 7.86 -11.28
CA HIS A 52 -17.93 7.45 -12.67
C HIS A 52 -17.97 5.92 -12.79
N PRO A 53 -18.67 5.33 -13.78
CA PRO A 53 -18.73 3.88 -14.00
C PRO A 53 -17.37 3.20 -14.12
N TRP A 54 -16.35 3.88 -14.61
CA TRP A 54 -14.99 3.37 -14.70
C TRP A 54 -14.35 3.06 -13.33
N HIS A 55 -14.80 3.73 -12.27
CA HIS A 55 -14.39 3.40 -10.90
C HIS A 55 -14.88 2.01 -10.52
N GLU A 56 -16.18 1.73 -10.73
CA GLU A 56 -16.78 0.42 -10.47
C GLU A 56 -16.18 -0.68 -11.37
N ALA A 57 -15.86 -0.33 -12.61
CA ALA A 57 -15.14 -1.22 -13.53
C ALA A 57 -13.69 -1.51 -13.11
N GLY A 58 -13.15 -0.80 -12.10
CA GLY A 58 -11.79 -0.97 -11.59
C GLY A 58 -10.70 -0.50 -12.54
N LEU A 59 -10.98 0.46 -13.43
CA LEU A 59 -9.98 1.02 -14.35
C LEU A 59 -8.97 1.93 -13.65
N TYR A 60 -9.28 2.36 -12.43
CA TYR A 60 -8.39 3.11 -11.54
C TYR A 60 -8.81 2.93 -10.08
N TYR A 61 -7.87 3.25 -9.19
CA TYR A 61 -8.06 3.34 -7.74
C TYR A 61 -7.95 4.80 -7.30
N ILE A 62 -8.85 5.27 -6.43
CA ILE A 62 -8.77 6.61 -5.85
C ILE A 62 -7.80 6.56 -4.68
N GLN A 63 -6.62 7.13 -4.84
CA GLN A 63 -5.53 7.09 -3.86
C GLN A 63 -4.90 8.48 -3.73
N GLU A 64 -4.55 8.85 -2.51
CA GLU A 64 -3.75 10.04 -2.23
C GLU A 64 -2.36 9.90 -2.86
N PRO A 65 -1.83 10.97 -3.47
CA PRO A 65 -0.47 10.91 -4.04
C PRO A 65 0.60 10.51 -3.04
N SER A 66 0.56 11.04 -1.81
CA SER A 66 1.50 10.65 -0.75
C SER A 66 1.44 9.16 -0.40
N ALA A 67 0.23 8.56 -0.41
CA ALA A 67 0.05 7.15 -0.12
C ALA A 67 0.59 6.21 -1.24
N MET A 68 0.97 6.75 -2.40
CA MET A 68 1.60 5.99 -3.48
C MET A 68 3.11 5.82 -3.25
N ALA A 69 3.77 6.72 -2.51
CA ALA A 69 5.21 6.73 -2.31
C ALA A 69 5.77 5.45 -1.66
N PRO A 70 5.16 4.87 -0.62
CA PRO A 70 5.68 3.65 0.00
C PRO A 70 5.84 2.48 -0.98
N VAL A 71 4.89 2.27 -1.89
CA VAL A 71 4.98 1.20 -2.90
C VAL A 71 6.04 1.52 -3.96
N THR A 72 6.19 2.78 -4.33
CA THR A 72 7.28 3.20 -5.23
C THR A 72 8.65 2.87 -4.62
N LEU A 73 8.82 3.11 -3.31
CA LEU A 73 10.05 2.79 -2.58
C LEU A 73 10.23 1.29 -2.36
N LEU A 74 9.14 0.54 -2.18
CA LEU A 74 9.16 -0.92 -2.12
C LEU A 74 9.68 -1.51 -3.43
N SER A 75 9.36 -0.87 -4.55
CA SER A 75 9.81 -1.26 -5.89
C SER A 75 9.49 -2.72 -6.24
N PRO A 76 8.21 -3.14 -6.19
CA PRO A 76 7.78 -4.51 -6.50
C PRO A 76 8.20 -4.94 -7.90
N ARG A 77 8.48 -6.25 -8.08
CA ARG A 77 8.85 -6.82 -9.39
C ARG A 77 7.99 -8.04 -9.72
N PRO A 78 7.76 -8.32 -11.00
CA PRO A 78 7.15 -9.57 -11.44
C PRO A 78 7.90 -10.79 -10.89
N GLY A 79 7.14 -11.83 -10.49
CA GLY A 79 7.68 -13.08 -9.98
C GLY A 79 8.04 -13.10 -8.49
N GLU A 80 8.07 -11.96 -7.79
CA GLU A 80 8.37 -11.89 -6.35
C GLU A 80 7.19 -12.36 -5.47
N ARG A 81 7.52 -12.76 -4.25
CA ARG A 81 6.56 -13.01 -3.15
C ARG A 81 6.55 -11.78 -2.26
N ILE A 82 5.42 -11.09 -2.22
CA ILE A 82 5.30 -9.79 -1.54
C ILE A 82 4.19 -9.86 -0.50
N LEU A 83 4.44 -9.28 0.68
CA LEU A 83 3.47 -9.11 1.76
C LEU A 83 3.11 -7.64 1.93
N ASP A 84 1.81 -7.33 1.93
CA ASP A 84 1.24 -6.08 2.45
C ASP A 84 0.57 -6.41 3.78
N LEU A 85 1.24 -6.10 4.90
CA LEU A 85 0.90 -6.66 6.22
C LEU A 85 -0.28 -5.96 6.90
N CYS A 86 -0.53 -4.67 6.59
CA CYS A 86 -1.61 -3.85 7.16
C CYS A 86 -2.40 -3.17 6.03
N ALA A 87 -3.03 -3.97 5.18
CA ALA A 87 -3.32 -3.61 3.80
C ALA A 87 -4.58 -2.80 3.55
N ALA A 88 -5.61 -2.92 4.44
CA ALA A 88 -6.91 -2.30 4.13
C ALA A 88 -6.85 -0.76 4.08
N PRO A 89 -7.57 -0.17 3.14
CA PRO A 89 -8.59 -0.73 2.26
C PRO A 89 -8.09 -1.32 0.92
N GLY A 90 -6.76 -1.42 0.68
CA GLY A 90 -6.21 -2.07 -0.50
C GLY A 90 -5.55 -1.15 -1.53
N GLY A 91 -5.41 0.14 -1.23
CA GLY A 91 -4.78 1.09 -2.15
C GLY A 91 -3.33 0.74 -2.47
N LYS A 92 -2.55 0.34 -1.46
CA LYS A 92 -1.16 -0.08 -1.61
C LYS A 92 -1.05 -1.48 -2.21
N SER A 93 -1.87 -2.44 -1.74
CA SER A 93 -1.95 -3.80 -2.32
C SER A 93 -2.22 -3.77 -3.82
N THR A 94 -3.19 -2.97 -4.25
CA THR A 94 -3.54 -2.85 -5.68
C THR A 94 -2.44 -2.16 -6.49
N GLN A 95 -1.63 -1.31 -5.88
CA GLN A 95 -0.45 -0.71 -6.50
C GLN A 95 0.69 -1.73 -6.64
N ILE A 96 0.94 -2.53 -5.61
CA ILE A 96 1.91 -3.64 -5.64
C ILE A 96 1.53 -4.61 -6.76
N ALA A 97 0.27 -5.08 -6.80
CA ALA A 97 -0.21 -6.00 -7.82
C ALA A 97 -0.04 -5.45 -9.25
N SER A 98 -0.25 -4.14 -9.44
CA SER A 98 -0.02 -3.48 -10.74
C SER A 98 1.43 -3.58 -11.18
N ALA A 99 2.39 -3.39 -10.26
CA ALA A 99 3.82 -3.49 -10.54
C ALA A 99 4.30 -4.94 -10.73
N MET A 100 3.60 -5.92 -10.14
CA MET A 100 3.87 -7.36 -10.31
C MET A 100 3.38 -7.91 -11.67
N GLU A 101 2.58 -7.17 -12.43
CA GLU A 101 2.08 -7.53 -13.77
C GLU A 101 1.36 -8.90 -13.83
N GLY A 102 0.80 -9.35 -12.70
CA GLY A 102 0.11 -10.64 -12.57
C GLY A 102 1.03 -11.84 -12.33
N GLU A 103 2.32 -11.64 -12.12
CA GLU A 103 3.30 -12.68 -11.82
C GLU A 103 3.71 -12.67 -10.35
N GLY A 104 4.12 -13.85 -9.82
CA GLY A 104 4.47 -14.02 -8.42
C GLY A 104 3.28 -14.18 -7.49
N LEU A 105 3.45 -13.89 -6.20
CA LEU A 105 2.42 -14.00 -5.17
C LEU A 105 2.36 -12.72 -4.33
N LEU A 106 1.19 -12.09 -4.28
CA LEU A 106 0.88 -11.04 -3.32
C LEU A 106 0.05 -11.62 -2.17
N VAL A 107 0.58 -11.59 -0.96
CA VAL A 107 -0.20 -11.80 0.26
C VAL A 107 -0.56 -10.43 0.82
N THR A 108 -1.86 -10.19 1.04
CA THR A 108 -2.37 -8.93 1.55
C THR A 108 -3.22 -9.20 2.78
N ASN A 109 -2.83 -8.65 3.92
CA ASN A 109 -3.41 -8.98 5.22
C ASN A 109 -4.05 -7.79 5.91
N GLU A 110 -5.12 -8.05 6.62
CA GLU A 110 -5.77 -7.08 7.50
C GLU A 110 -6.35 -7.77 8.73
N ILE A 111 -5.95 -7.33 9.93
CA ILE A 111 -6.37 -7.94 11.19
C ILE A 111 -7.86 -7.74 11.50
N HIS A 112 -8.48 -6.65 11.02
CA HIS A 112 -9.89 -6.36 11.28
C HIS A 112 -10.81 -6.98 10.22
N PRO A 113 -11.70 -7.93 10.58
CA PRO A 113 -12.52 -8.66 9.60
C PRO A 113 -13.35 -7.78 8.67
N ALA A 114 -13.95 -6.71 9.20
CA ALA A 114 -14.74 -5.79 8.39
C ALA A 114 -13.89 -5.04 7.34
N ARG A 115 -12.64 -4.68 7.69
CA ARG A 115 -11.71 -4.04 6.78
C ARG A 115 -11.11 -5.04 5.79
N ALA A 116 -10.86 -6.29 6.22
CA ALA A 116 -10.41 -7.36 5.34
C ALA A 116 -11.43 -7.66 4.22
N LYS A 117 -12.72 -7.57 4.52
CA LYS A 117 -13.78 -7.68 3.51
C LYS A 117 -13.67 -6.56 2.46
N ILE A 118 -13.51 -5.31 2.88
CA ILE A 118 -13.31 -4.16 1.97
C ILE A 118 -12.06 -4.35 1.11
N LEU A 119 -10.98 -4.87 1.69
CA LEU A 119 -9.75 -5.21 0.99
C LEU A 119 -10.00 -6.25 -0.11
N SER A 120 -10.72 -7.34 0.21
CA SER A 120 -11.09 -8.39 -0.75
C SER A 120 -11.92 -7.83 -1.91
N GLU A 121 -12.95 -7.03 -1.61
CA GLU A 121 -13.80 -6.37 -2.62
C GLU A 121 -12.97 -5.48 -3.57
N ASN A 122 -11.97 -4.76 -3.04
CA ASN A 122 -11.08 -3.93 -3.86
C ASN A 122 -10.12 -4.77 -4.72
N VAL A 123 -9.56 -5.85 -4.18
CA VAL A 123 -8.71 -6.79 -4.92
C VAL A 123 -9.49 -7.39 -6.10
N GLU A 124 -10.73 -7.85 -5.87
CA GLU A 124 -11.62 -8.38 -6.91
C GLU A 124 -12.00 -7.32 -7.94
N ARG A 125 -12.44 -6.13 -7.49
CA ARG A 125 -12.81 -5.01 -8.36
C ARG A 125 -11.67 -4.59 -9.28
N MET A 126 -10.45 -4.61 -8.79
CA MET A 126 -9.25 -4.28 -9.58
C MET A 126 -8.78 -5.42 -10.49
N GLY A 127 -9.39 -6.62 -10.41
CA GLY A 127 -9.09 -7.75 -11.27
C GLY A 127 -7.73 -8.42 -11.00
N ILE A 128 -7.28 -8.39 -9.77
CA ILE A 128 -6.00 -8.97 -9.36
C ILE A 128 -6.15 -10.47 -9.20
N ARG A 129 -5.31 -11.26 -9.87
CA ARG A 129 -5.41 -12.72 -9.93
C ARG A 129 -4.38 -13.45 -9.08
N ASN A 130 -3.26 -12.81 -8.78
CA ASN A 130 -2.13 -13.36 -8.04
C ASN A 130 -2.06 -12.90 -6.58
N ALA A 131 -3.21 -12.51 -5.99
CA ALA A 131 -3.30 -12.08 -4.61
C ALA A 131 -4.07 -13.08 -3.74
N CYS A 132 -3.61 -13.24 -2.49
CA CYS A 132 -4.28 -13.95 -1.42
C CYS A 132 -4.62 -12.94 -0.32
N VAL A 133 -5.90 -12.76 -0.02
CA VAL A 133 -6.37 -11.87 1.05
C VAL A 133 -6.53 -12.67 2.33
N LEU A 134 -5.86 -12.24 3.40
CA LEU A 134 -5.88 -12.88 4.70
C LEU A 134 -6.48 -11.95 5.76
N ASN A 135 -7.03 -12.57 6.80
CA ASN A 135 -7.51 -11.88 7.99
C ASN A 135 -6.89 -12.52 9.22
N GLU A 136 -5.61 -12.21 9.45
CA GLU A 136 -4.78 -12.85 10.46
C GLU A 136 -3.99 -11.84 11.27
N THR A 137 -3.48 -12.27 12.43
CA THR A 137 -2.53 -11.47 13.21
C THR A 137 -1.12 -11.54 12.60
N PRO A 138 -0.29 -10.50 12.77
CA PRO A 138 1.10 -10.53 12.32
C PRO A 138 1.90 -11.69 12.91
N GLU A 139 1.66 -12.03 14.20
CA GLU A 139 2.32 -13.13 14.90
C GLU A 139 2.01 -14.48 14.25
N HIS A 140 0.73 -14.76 13.95
CA HIS A 140 0.32 -16.00 13.30
C HIS A 140 0.94 -16.12 11.90
N LEU A 141 0.99 -15.01 11.14
CA LEU A 141 1.65 -15.03 9.83
C LEU A 141 3.15 -15.29 9.94
N ALA A 142 3.82 -14.70 10.95
CA ALA A 142 5.25 -14.92 11.17
C ALA A 142 5.60 -16.37 11.56
N ASP A 143 4.67 -17.09 12.19
CA ASP A 143 4.83 -18.52 12.51
C ASP A 143 4.67 -19.43 11.27
N ILE A 144 4.02 -18.93 10.21
CA ILE A 144 3.77 -19.70 8.97
C ILE A 144 4.79 -19.36 7.88
N PHE A 145 5.17 -18.09 7.74
CA PHE A 145 5.92 -17.55 6.61
C PHE A 145 7.35 -17.12 7.00
N GLU A 146 8.07 -17.91 7.80
CA GLU A 146 9.46 -17.61 8.17
C GLU A 146 10.35 -17.50 6.92
N GLU A 147 11.10 -16.40 6.79
CA GLU A 147 11.99 -16.09 5.66
C GLU A 147 11.37 -16.38 4.28
N TYR A 148 10.12 -15.92 4.08
CA TYR A 148 9.36 -16.31 2.89
C TYR A 148 9.24 -15.20 1.85
N PHE A 149 9.08 -13.93 2.25
CA PHE A 149 8.77 -12.82 1.36
C PHE A 149 10.03 -12.09 0.89
N ASP A 150 10.09 -11.81 -0.41
CA ASP A 150 11.14 -11.00 -1.03
C ASP A 150 11.01 -9.51 -0.66
N ARG A 151 9.76 -9.07 -0.47
CA ARG A 151 9.44 -7.69 -0.04
C ARG A 151 8.28 -7.68 0.93
N ILE A 152 8.35 -6.76 1.90
CA ILE A 152 7.26 -6.53 2.86
C ILE A 152 6.96 -5.05 2.95
N LEU A 153 5.67 -4.69 2.85
CA LEU A 153 5.15 -3.38 3.17
C LEU A 153 4.45 -3.42 4.53
N VAL A 154 4.85 -2.51 5.40
CA VAL A 154 4.18 -2.24 6.68
C VAL A 154 3.68 -0.80 6.66
N ASP A 155 2.46 -0.59 6.15
CA ASP A 155 1.75 0.69 6.31
C ASP A 155 1.02 0.64 7.65
N ALA A 156 1.76 0.98 8.71
CA ALA A 156 1.39 0.62 10.07
C ALA A 156 0.16 1.39 10.60
N PRO A 157 -0.68 0.74 11.42
CA PRO A 157 -1.67 1.46 12.19
C PRO A 157 -0.96 2.46 13.11
N CYS A 158 -1.43 3.71 13.13
CA CYS A 158 -0.77 4.81 13.80
C CYS A 158 -1.78 5.78 14.44
N SER A 159 -1.32 6.76 15.20
CA SER A 159 -2.15 7.79 15.85
C SER A 159 -2.91 8.70 14.87
N GLY A 160 -2.54 8.70 13.58
CA GLY A 160 -3.35 9.22 12.50
C GLY A 160 -3.37 10.73 12.33
N GLU A 161 -2.39 11.48 12.78
CA GLU A 161 -2.31 12.95 12.64
C GLU A 161 -2.49 13.44 11.19
N GLY A 162 -1.98 12.71 10.21
CA GLY A 162 -2.18 13.02 8.80
C GLY A 162 -3.64 12.92 8.32
N MET A 163 -4.53 12.35 9.14
CA MET A 163 -5.95 12.22 8.84
C MET A 163 -6.80 13.36 9.41
N PHE A 164 -6.27 14.25 10.26
CA PHE A 164 -7.02 15.31 10.94
C PHE A 164 -7.81 16.20 9.97
N ARG A 165 -7.24 16.49 8.79
CA ARG A 165 -7.93 17.27 7.76
C ARG A 165 -9.14 16.57 7.14
N LYS A 166 -9.23 15.25 7.24
CA LYS A 166 -10.23 14.43 6.55
C LYS A 166 -11.23 13.76 7.49
N ASN A 167 -10.85 13.59 8.74
CA ASN A 167 -11.62 12.85 9.74
C ASN A 167 -11.52 13.54 11.09
N GLU A 168 -12.61 14.19 11.50
CA GLU A 168 -12.70 14.87 12.80
C GLU A 168 -12.57 13.90 13.98
N VAL A 169 -13.05 12.67 13.84
CA VAL A 169 -12.92 11.62 14.86
C VAL A 169 -11.45 11.31 15.16
N ALA A 170 -10.57 11.37 14.16
CA ALA A 170 -9.14 11.19 14.39
C ALA A 170 -8.53 12.25 15.30
N CYS A 171 -9.08 13.49 15.29
CA CYS A 171 -8.66 14.54 16.23
C CYS A 171 -9.13 14.26 17.66
N GLU A 172 -10.33 13.69 17.81
CA GLU A 172 -10.91 13.39 19.13
C GLU A 172 -10.23 12.18 19.80
N GLU A 173 -9.81 11.20 18.99
CA GLU A 173 -9.15 9.98 19.49
C GLU A 173 -7.64 10.18 19.73
N TRP A 174 -7.05 11.26 19.23
CA TRP A 174 -5.63 11.51 19.39
C TRP A 174 -5.26 11.91 20.82
N SER A 175 -4.23 11.28 21.37
CA SER A 175 -3.61 11.66 22.63
C SER A 175 -2.13 11.21 22.67
N PRO A 176 -1.29 11.78 23.54
CA PRO A 176 0.08 11.31 23.72
C PRO A 176 0.14 9.83 24.14
N GLU A 177 -0.83 9.35 24.92
CA GLU A 177 -0.94 7.96 25.34
C GLU A 177 -1.25 7.06 24.14
N ASN A 178 -2.13 7.50 23.22
CA ASN A 178 -2.44 6.76 22.00
C ASN A 178 -1.24 6.70 21.05
N VAL A 179 -0.44 7.76 20.95
CA VAL A 179 0.83 7.77 20.22
C VAL A 179 1.77 6.68 20.74
N GLN A 180 1.95 6.59 22.06
CA GLN A 180 2.83 5.56 22.65
C GLN A 180 2.28 4.14 22.43
N LEU A 181 0.97 3.93 22.59
CA LEU A 181 0.32 2.65 22.32
C LEU A 181 0.49 2.21 20.88
N CYS A 182 0.40 3.15 19.92
CA CYS A 182 0.64 2.88 18.52
C CYS A 182 2.11 2.53 18.26
N ALA A 183 3.06 3.25 18.87
CA ALA A 183 4.48 2.96 18.75
C ALA A 183 4.83 1.55 19.26
N ASP A 184 4.31 1.16 20.42
CA ASP A 184 4.52 -0.18 20.99
C ASP A 184 3.95 -1.29 20.08
N ARG A 185 2.77 -1.05 19.48
CA ARG A 185 2.15 -1.96 18.51
C ARG A 185 2.99 -2.09 17.24
N GLN A 186 3.51 -0.97 16.74
CA GLN A 186 4.34 -0.93 15.55
C GLN A 186 5.65 -1.71 15.74
N ASP A 187 6.26 -1.64 16.92
CA ASP A 187 7.44 -2.42 17.27
C ASP A 187 7.15 -3.93 17.13
N GLY A 188 6.00 -4.42 17.64
CA GLY A 188 5.60 -5.81 17.49
C GLY A 188 5.35 -6.22 16.04
N ILE A 189 4.72 -5.35 15.24
CA ILE A 189 4.49 -5.61 13.80
C ILE A 189 5.82 -5.70 13.04
N LEU A 190 6.77 -4.81 13.33
CA LEU A 190 8.09 -4.81 12.70
C LEU A 190 8.90 -6.08 13.05
N GLU A 191 8.85 -6.55 14.31
CA GLU A 191 9.45 -7.83 14.71
C GLU A 191 8.89 -9.02 13.90
N CYS A 192 7.56 -9.07 13.71
CA CYS A 192 6.95 -10.09 12.87
C CYS A 192 7.38 -9.98 11.40
N ALA A 193 7.43 -8.75 10.88
CA ALA A 193 7.87 -8.51 9.50
C ALA A 193 9.33 -8.93 9.27
N ALA A 194 10.23 -8.68 10.24
CA ALA A 194 11.62 -9.09 10.16
C ALA A 194 11.76 -10.61 10.02
N ARG A 195 11.00 -11.39 10.80
CA ARG A 195 11.00 -12.87 10.72
C ARG A 195 10.52 -13.41 9.38
N MET A 196 9.63 -12.69 8.71
CA MET A 196 9.02 -13.12 7.44
C MET A 196 9.83 -12.73 6.21
N LEU A 197 10.78 -11.80 6.33
CA LEU A 197 11.57 -11.30 5.21
C LEU A 197 12.75 -12.23 4.93
N VAL A 198 12.99 -12.56 3.65
CA VAL A 198 14.19 -13.31 3.24
C VAL A 198 15.45 -12.46 3.44
N PRO A 199 16.62 -13.08 3.68
CA PRO A 199 17.91 -12.38 3.64
C PRO A 199 18.09 -11.64 2.30
N GLY A 200 18.47 -10.35 2.36
CA GLY A 200 18.58 -9.48 1.19
C GLY A 200 17.25 -8.95 0.65
N GLY A 201 16.14 -9.26 1.30
CA GLY A 201 14.82 -8.72 0.99
C GLY A 201 14.69 -7.24 1.33
N ARG A 202 13.54 -6.63 1.01
CA ARG A 202 13.27 -5.21 1.28
C ARG A 202 12.02 -5.03 2.12
N LEU A 203 12.17 -4.33 3.24
CA LEU A 203 11.08 -3.84 4.09
C LEU A 203 10.85 -2.35 3.83
N VAL A 204 9.60 -1.95 3.63
CA VAL A 204 9.20 -0.53 3.65
C VAL A 204 8.22 -0.34 4.79
N TYR A 205 8.54 0.61 5.68
CA TYR A 205 7.70 1.04 6.77
C TYR A 205 7.14 2.43 6.48
N SER A 206 5.84 2.62 6.70
CA SER A 206 5.16 3.91 6.54
C SER A 206 4.06 4.09 7.58
N THR A 207 3.77 5.35 7.91
CA THR A 207 2.65 5.75 8.76
C THR A 207 1.94 6.96 8.14
N CYS A 208 0.78 7.31 8.66
CA CYS A 208 0.12 8.58 8.39
C CYS A 208 0.14 9.53 9.58
N THR A 209 1.15 9.42 10.47
CA THR A 209 1.37 10.33 11.60
C THR A 209 2.67 11.13 11.42
N PHE A 210 2.83 12.21 12.18
CA PHE A 210 4.06 12.99 12.26
C PHE A 210 4.80 12.76 13.59
N ALA A 211 4.28 11.90 14.47
CA ALA A 211 4.87 11.62 15.77
C ALA A 211 6.24 10.93 15.64
N PRO A 212 7.35 11.52 16.13
CA PRO A 212 8.67 10.91 16.06
C PRO A 212 8.76 9.54 16.76
N ALA A 213 7.98 9.33 17.81
CA ALA A 213 7.93 8.06 18.54
C ALA A 213 7.48 6.88 17.65
N GLU A 214 6.56 7.17 16.71
CA GLU A 214 5.99 6.20 15.78
C GLU A 214 6.77 6.09 14.46
N ASN A 215 7.65 7.02 14.15
CA ASN A 215 8.44 7.07 12.92
C ASN A 215 9.93 6.76 13.21
N GLU A 216 10.73 7.79 13.42
CA GLU A 216 12.16 7.64 13.66
C GLU A 216 12.46 6.80 14.91
N GLY A 217 11.62 6.92 15.95
CA GLY A 217 11.72 6.16 17.19
C GLY A 217 11.52 4.66 16.96
N SER A 218 10.46 4.26 16.24
CA SER A 218 10.19 2.85 15.91
C SER A 218 11.34 2.24 15.08
N ILE A 219 11.82 2.96 14.06
CA ILE A 219 12.95 2.49 13.25
C ILE A 219 14.24 2.42 14.05
N SER A 220 14.51 3.38 14.94
CA SER A 220 15.71 3.36 15.79
C SER A 220 15.69 2.15 16.75
N ARG A 221 14.54 1.86 17.37
CA ARG A 221 14.37 0.69 18.25
C ARG A 221 14.51 -0.63 17.47
N PHE A 222 13.95 -0.67 16.26
CA PHE A 222 14.06 -1.82 15.36
C PHE A 222 15.51 -2.12 14.99
N LEU A 223 16.25 -1.13 14.49
CA LEU A 223 17.64 -1.29 14.09
C LEU A 223 18.59 -1.61 15.26
N ALA A 224 18.27 -1.17 16.46
CA ALA A 224 19.03 -1.53 17.66
C ALA A 224 18.92 -3.01 18.05
N LYS A 225 17.87 -3.70 17.59
CA LYS A 225 17.64 -5.13 17.82
C LYS A 225 18.04 -6.00 16.63
N HIS A 226 18.01 -5.44 15.43
CA HIS A 226 18.22 -6.13 14.16
C HIS A 226 19.43 -5.53 13.41
N GLU A 227 20.64 -5.92 13.85
CA GLU A 227 21.90 -5.47 13.24
C GLU A 227 22.07 -5.93 11.79
N GLU A 228 21.32 -6.95 11.37
CA GLU A 228 21.28 -7.49 10.01
C GLU A 228 20.51 -6.59 9.03
N PHE A 229 19.76 -5.57 9.52
CA PHE A 229 19.04 -4.60 8.69
C PHE A 229 19.82 -3.30 8.53
N GLU A 230 19.75 -2.72 7.34
CA GLU A 230 20.30 -1.41 7.03
C GLU A 230 19.27 -0.48 6.38
N ILE A 231 19.43 0.83 6.61
CA ILE A 231 18.60 1.84 5.92
C ILE A 231 19.12 2.03 4.51
N VAL A 232 18.25 1.78 3.52
CA VAL A 232 18.56 2.08 2.11
C VAL A 232 18.27 3.56 1.84
N PRO A 233 19.28 4.37 1.46
CA PRO A 233 19.07 5.78 1.11
C PRO A 233 18.11 5.92 -0.07
N ILE A 234 17.23 6.93 -0.01
CA ILE A 234 16.36 7.29 -1.12
C ILE A 234 17.09 8.33 -1.97
N ASP A 235 17.36 7.98 -3.23
CA ASP A 235 17.90 8.93 -4.19
C ASP A 235 16.89 10.04 -4.44
N LYS A 236 17.28 11.27 -4.07
CA LYS A 236 16.50 12.46 -4.41
C LYS A 236 16.71 12.75 -5.90
N LYS A 237 15.78 12.24 -6.73
CA LYS A 237 15.69 12.67 -8.14
C LYS A 237 14.74 13.84 -8.28
#